data_3cb1c22b61bc756175542fd8dbb31c9a
#
_entry.id   3cb1c22b61bc756175542fd8dbb31c9a
#
_cell.length_a   1.000
_cell.length_b   1.000
_cell.length_c   1.000
_cell.angle_alpha   90.00
_cell.angle_beta   90.00
_cell.angle_gamma   90.00
#
_symmetry.space_group_name_H-M   'P 1'
#
loop_
_entity.id
_entity.type
_entity.pdbx_description
1 polymer ?
#
loop_
_entity_poly.entity_id
_entity_poly.type
_entity_poly.pdbx_seq_one_letter_code
_entity_poly.pdbx_strand_id
1 'polypeptide(L)'
;MRKLTGAFLLFLAMITGIATLHAQQRINVVTTAVPFLRISPDARAGGMGETGIATTPDANAPFWNLAKTPFNTSPGAVSLTYTPWLKRLGLNDVYLATASGYYKLDDMQAISGSIRYFSLGNIQFTNDRGEDLYAYRPREVSIDAGYSRKLSENIGLGVALRYINSSLAKGDPGNTGTTYKAGSTVAGDISLYYNKLTESGQGWSFGGVLSNLGGKIGYTTDARQKDFIPANLGLGAAYTKVYDENNKITFAVDVNKLLVPTPPSLTNDFSADSANQANYRNKTVISSWFSSFGDAAGGMGEELKEFQLSAGAEYWYNNQFALRTGYFYEDKTKGNRKYFTLGVGLKYNVFGLNFSYIIPSGSGINQNPLSNTLRFGIIFDFNKEEQ
;
A
#
# COMPACT_ATOMS: atom_id res chain seq x y z
N MET A 1 -49.44 -47.39 3.45
CA MET A 1 -48.03 -47.06 3.67
C MET A 1 -47.31 -46.52 2.41
N ARG A 2 -47.54 -46.95 1.20
CA ARG A 2 -46.87 -46.46 -0.04
C ARG A 2 -47.17 -45.00 -0.43
N LYS A 3 -48.29 -44.43 -0.02
CA LYS A 3 -48.63 -43.01 -0.35
C LYS A 3 -47.96 -41.99 0.58
N LEU A 4 -47.58 -42.36 1.82
CA LEU A 4 -46.87 -41.47 2.74
C LEU A 4 -45.37 -41.34 2.39
N THR A 5 -44.76 -42.41 1.87
CA THR A 5 -43.37 -42.39 1.43
C THR A 5 -43.14 -41.51 0.19
N GLY A 6 -44.10 -41.42 -0.72
CA GLY A 6 -44.02 -40.53 -1.88
C GLY A 6 -44.11 -39.05 -1.53
N ALA A 7 -44.98 -38.69 -0.56
CA ALA A 7 -45.09 -37.31 -0.09
C ALA A 7 -43.85 -36.82 0.69
N PHE A 8 -43.22 -37.73 1.45
CA PHE A 8 -41.99 -37.41 2.18
C PHE A 8 -40.77 -37.21 1.26
N LEU A 9 -40.69 -38.02 0.19
CA LEU A 9 -39.63 -37.85 -0.84
C LEU A 9 -39.81 -36.57 -1.66
N LEU A 10 -41.08 -36.18 -1.98
CA LEU A 10 -41.35 -34.89 -2.63
C LEU A 10 -41.04 -33.68 -1.73
N PHE A 11 -41.31 -33.78 -0.45
CA PHE A 11 -40.98 -32.73 0.53
C PHE A 11 -39.47 -32.61 0.75
N LEU A 12 -38.74 -33.73 0.75
CA LEU A 12 -37.28 -33.74 0.82
C LEU A 12 -36.64 -33.18 -0.47
N ALA A 13 -37.20 -33.43 -1.64
CA ALA A 13 -36.78 -32.88 -2.91
C ALA A 13 -37.03 -31.36 -3.02
N MET A 14 -38.10 -30.84 -2.39
CA MET A 14 -38.34 -29.39 -2.31
C MET A 14 -37.35 -28.68 -1.36
N ILE A 15 -36.84 -29.33 -0.33
CA ILE A 15 -35.88 -28.75 0.60
C ILE A 15 -34.45 -28.70 -0.03
N THR A 16 -34.11 -29.63 -0.92
CA THR A 16 -32.82 -29.65 -1.63
C THR A 16 -32.78 -28.70 -2.82
N GLY A 17 -33.92 -28.13 -3.23
CA GLY A 17 -34.05 -27.21 -4.37
C GLY A 17 -33.85 -25.73 -4.03
N ILE A 18 -33.48 -25.35 -2.80
CA ILE A 18 -33.00 -24.00 -2.50
C ILE A 18 -31.56 -23.95 -3.00
N ALA A 19 -31.40 -23.95 -4.32
CA ALA A 19 -30.18 -23.41 -4.91
C ALA A 19 -30.06 -21.97 -4.37
N THR A 20 -29.13 -21.76 -3.47
CA THR A 20 -28.71 -20.42 -3.10
C THR A 20 -28.32 -19.75 -4.41
N LEU A 21 -29.18 -18.89 -4.93
CA LEU A 21 -28.82 -17.91 -5.94
C LEU A 21 -27.70 -17.11 -5.29
N HIS A 22 -26.46 -17.52 -5.54
CA HIS A 22 -25.31 -16.67 -5.29
C HIS A 22 -25.47 -15.52 -6.28
N ALA A 23 -26.19 -14.49 -5.87
CA ALA A 23 -26.14 -13.21 -6.54
C ALA A 23 -24.64 -12.93 -6.76
N GLN A 24 -24.24 -12.74 -8.01
CA GLN A 24 -22.85 -12.45 -8.34
C GLN A 24 -22.38 -11.37 -7.40
N GLN A 25 -21.38 -11.67 -6.58
CA GLN A 25 -20.93 -10.77 -5.55
C GLN A 25 -20.39 -9.52 -6.26
N ARG A 26 -21.06 -8.40 -6.05
CA ARG A 26 -20.78 -7.15 -6.75
C ARG A 26 -19.33 -6.75 -6.45
N ILE A 27 -18.52 -6.56 -7.49
CA ILE A 27 -17.17 -6.05 -7.37
C ILE A 27 -17.28 -4.53 -7.26
N ASN A 28 -16.87 -3.97 -6.12
CA ASN A 28 -16.87 -2.53 -5.85
C ASN A 28 -15.55 -2.13 -5.21
N VAL A 29 -14.56 -1.90 -6.06
CA VAL A 29 -13.21 -1.55 -5.63
C VAL A 29 -13.15 -0.06 -5.31
N VAL A 30 -12.61 0.28 -4.15
CA VAL A 30 -12.29 1.68 -3.82
C VAL A 30 -11.11 2.14 -4.68
N THR A 31 -11.40 3.00 -5.64
CA THR A 31 -10.43 3.52 -6.60
C THR A 31 -9.91 4.89 -6.17
N THR A 32 -8.63 5.14 -6.42
CA THR A 32 -7.98 6.42 -6.11
C THR A 32 -7.09 6.86 -7.28
N ALA A 33 -6.88 8.15 -7.39
CA ALA A 33 -5.78 8.67 -8.19
C ALA A 33 -4.44 8.35 -7.50
N VAL A 34 -3.36 8.42 -8.25
CA VAL A 34 -1.96 8.22 -7.79
C VAL A 34 -1.76 6.97 -6.92
N PRO A 35 -2.24 5.78 -7.37
CA PRO A 35 -2.18 4.55 -6.59
C PRO A 35 -0.75 4.10 -6.29
N PHE A 36 0.27 4.61 -7.00
CA PHE A 36 1.67 4.32 -6.75
C PHE A 36 2.11 4.67 -5.32
N LEU A 37 1.40 5.59 -4.64
CA LEU A 37 1.65 5.94 -3.25
C LEU A 37 1.41 4.76 -2.29
N ARG A 38 0.68 3.73 -2.73
CA ARG A 38 0.38 2.50 -1.97
C ARG A 38 1.28 1.32 -2.33
N ILE A 39 2.14 1.47 -3.33
CA ILE A 39 3.09 0.42 -3.68
C ILE A 39 4.22 0.44 -2.66
N SER A 40 4.47 -0.69 -2.00
CA SER A 40 5.59 -0.85 -1.08
C SER A 40 6.92 -0.57 -1.79
N PRO A 41 7.71 0.38 -1.31
CA PRO A 41 8.96 0.74 -1.97
C PRO A 41 10.13 -0.16 -1.60
N ASP A 42 10.03 -0.93 -0.51
CA ASP A 42 11.19 -1.62 0.05
C ASP A 42 11.10 -3.15 -0.04
N ALA A 43 12.26 -3.79 -0.15
CA ALA A 43 12.38 -5.22 -0.26
C ALA A 43 12.24 -5.93 1.10
N ARG A 44 12.51 -5.27 2.24
CA ARG A 44 12.38 -5.88 3.56
C ARG A 44 10.92 -6.14 3.90
N ALA A 45 10.09 -5.09 3.92
CA ALA A 45 8.66 -5.24 4.18
C ALA A 45 7.96 -6.02 3.07
N GLY A 46 8.40 -5.85 1.81
CA GLY A 46 7.93 -6.65 0.69
C GLY A 46 8.15 -8.15 0.86
N GLY A 47 9.22 -8.57 1.53
CA GLY A 47 9.48 -9.97 1.90
C GLY A 47 8.64 -10.45 3.08
N MET A 48 8.04 -9.54 3.85
CA MET A 48 7.23 -9.80 5.04
C MET A 48 5.72 -9.59 4.78
N GLY A 49 5.23 -9.78 3.55
CA GLY A 49 3.81 -9.61 3.23
C GLY A 49 3.34 -8.15 3.31
N GLU A 50 4.21 -7.18 3.08
CA GLU A 50 3.93 -5.75 3.18
C GLU A 50 3.70 -5.27 4.63
N THR A 51 4.37 -5.87 5.62
CA THR A 51 4.35 -5.39 7.01
C THR A 51 5.52 -4.45 7.27
N GLY A 52 5.24 -3.26 7.77
CA GLY A 52 6.27 -2.24 7.99
C GLY A 52 5.94 -1.22 9.07
N ILE A 53 4.69 -1.15 9.54
CA ILE A 53 4.22 -0.09 10.44
C ILE A 53 4.86 -0.19 11.84
N ALA A 54 4.96 -1.41 12.39
CA ALA A 54 5.47 -1.64 13.73
C ALA A 54 6.81 -2.39 13.79
N THR A 55 7.36 -2.81 12.64
CA THR A 55 8.69 -3.45 12.58
C THR A 55 9.80 -2.51 13.07
N THR A 56 10.95 -3.08 13.43
CA THR A 56 12.13 -2.29 13.81
C THR A 56 12.47 -1.23 12.75
N PRO A 57 12.91 -0.03 13.17
CA PRO A 57 13.20 1.07 12.24
C PRO A 57 14.36 0.74 11.29
N ASP A 58 14.29 1.28 10.08
CA ASP A 58 15.34 1.28 9.07
C ASP A 58 15.23 2.51 8.16
N ALA A 59 16.03 2.59 7.10
CA ALA A 59 16.02 3.72 6.15
C ALA A 59 14.71 3.88 5.37
N ASN A 60 13.82 2.87 5.35
CA ASN A 60 12.51 2.92 4.70
C ASN A 60 11.37 3.30 5.65
N ALA A 61 11.68 3.57 6.93
CA ALA A 61 10.69 4.04 7.90
C ALA A 61 9.86 5.25 7.45
N PRO A 62 10.38 6.22 6.67
CA PRO A 62 9.59 7.35 6.17
C PRO A 62 8.34 6.95 5.37
N PHE A 63 8.34 5.79 4.72
CA PHE A 63 7.16 5.28 4.02
C PHE A 63 6.16 4.60 4.98
N TRP A 64 6.64 3.81 5.93
CA TRP A 64 5.80 2.95 6.77
C TRP A 64 5.30 3.65 8.02
N ASN A 65 6.21 4.21 8.79
CA ASN A 65 5.92 4.89 10.04
C ASN A 65 7.13 5.74 10.45
N LEU A 66 7.03 7.02 10.17
CA LEU A 66 8.12 7.96 10.43
C LEU A 66 8.47 8.08 11.92
N ALA A 67 7.49 7.90 12.81
CA ALA A 67 7.68 8.04 14.26
C ALA A 67 8.70 7.07 14.85
N LYS A 68 9.07 5.99 14.13
CA LYS A 68 10.06 5.02 14.59
C LYS A 68 11.51 5.41 14.30
N THR A 69 11.77 6.41 13.44
CA THR A 69 13.14 6.78 13.04
C THR A 69 14.05 7.20 14.21
N PRO A 70 13.61 7.95 15.23
CA PRO A 70 14.49 8.30 16.37
C PRO A 70 14.90 7.11 17.23
N PHE A 71 14.22 5.95 17.08
CA PHE A 71 14.57 4.70 17.79
C PHE A 71 15.63 3.88 17.05
N ASN A 72 16.08 4.34 15.89
CA ASN A 72 17.14 3.64 15.17
C ASN A 72 18.48 3.74 15.91
N THR A 73 19.28 2.69 15.83
CA THR A 73 20.63 2.65 16.43
C THR A 73 21.64 3.45 15.64
N SER A 74 21.53 3.49 14.31
CA SER A 74 22.38 4.27 13.44
C SER A 74 22.02 5.76 13.48
N PRO A 75 23.00 6.68 13.43
CA PRO A 75 22.73 8.13 13.40
C PRO A 75 22.01 8.56 12.13
N GLY A 76 22.13 7.81 11.06
CA GLY A 76 21.43 8.04 9.81
C GLY A 76 21.56 6.85 8.88
N ALA A 77 20.70 6.79 7.87
CA ALA A 77 20.78 5.79 6.82
C ALA A 77 20.09 6.26 5.55
N VAL A 78 20.54 5.74 4.42
CA VAL A 78 19.93 5.93 3.10
C VAL A 78 19.60 4.57 2.48
N SER A 79 18.47 4.48 1.81
CA SER A 79 18.02 3.31 1.06
C SER A 79 17.74 3.68 -0.39
N LEU A 80 18.17 2.83 -1.30
CA LEU A 80 17.77 2.86 -2.72
C LEU A 80 17.06 1.56 -3.04
N THR A 81 15.89 1.65 -3.65
CA THR A 81 15.11 0.47 -4.02
C THR A 81 14.64 0.57 -5.46
N TYR A 82 14.71 -0.55 -6.16
CA TYR A 82 14.20 -0.70 -7.51
C TYR A 82 13.25 -1.90 -7.58
N THR A 83 12.04 -1.65 -8.07
CA THR A 83 10.97 -2.64 -8.21
C THR A 83 10.46 -2.62 -9.64
N PRO A 84 10.87 -3.54 -10.51
CA PRO A 84 10.22 -3.73 -11.80
C PRO A 84 8.77 -4.18 -11.57
N TRP A 85 7.84 -3.49 -12.22
CA TRP A 85 6.40 -3.67 -12.01
C TRP A 85 5.75 -4.31 -13.22
N LEU A 86 4.78 -5.21 -13.03
CA LEU A 86 4.00 -5.86 -14.09
C LEU A 86 4.84 -6.57 -15.18
N LYS A 87 6.07 -6.98 -14.88
CA LYS A 87 6.96 -7.67 -15.82
C LYS A 87 6.31 -8.91 -16.47
N ARG A 88 5.43 -9.57 -15.71
CA ARG A 88 4.70 -10.74 -16.19
C ARG A 88 3.78 -10.43 -17.37
N LEU A 89 3.28 -9.20 -17.47
CA LEU A 89 2.45 -8.74 -18.60
C LEU A 89 3.28 -8.32 -19.81
N GLY A 90 4.59 -8.57 -19.81
CA GLY A 90 5.50 -8.17 -20.88
C GLY A 90 5.96 -6.71 -20.81
N LEU A 91 5.59 -5.98 -19.77
CA LEU A 91 5.96 -4.58 -19.58
C LEU A 91 7.35 -4.48 -18.96
N ASN A 92 8.35 -4.10 -19.75
CA ASN A 92 9.75 -4.05 -19.30
C ASN A 92 10.20 -2.66 -18.84
N ASP A 93 9.40 -1.63 -19.09
CA ASP A 93 9.67 -0.22 -18.83
C ASP A 93 8.78 0.38 -17.73
N VAL A 94 7.97 -0.46 -17.06
CA VAL A 94 7.18 -0.10 -15.89
C VAL A 94 7.96 -0.47 -14.61
N TYR A 95 8.25 0.53 -13.77
CA TYR A 95 9.01 0.30 -12.54
C TYR A 95 8.77 1.41 -11.50
N LEU A 96 8.98 1.06 -10.23
CA LEU A 96 9.08 1.98 -9.12
C LEU A 96 10.55 2.06 -8.67
N ALA A 97 11.10 3.26 -8.65
CA ALA A 97 12.40 3.57 -8.04
C ALA A 97 12.19 4.48 -6.83
N THR A 98 12.87 4.18 -5.73
CA THR A 98 12.74 4.96 -4.49
C THR A 98 14.12 5.21 -3.88
N ALA A 99 14.33 6.46 -3.45
CA ALA A 99 15.39 6.84 -2.54
C ALA A 99 14.75 7.33 -1.25
N SER A 100 15.19 6.82 -0.11
CA SER A 100 14.63 7.15 1.20
C SER A 100 15.76 7.23 2.23
N GLY A 101 15.59 8.03 3.26
CA GLY A 101 16.58 8.11 4.31
C GLY A 101 16.14 8.98 5.48
N TYR A 102 16.93 8.90 6.54
CA TYR A 102 16.75 9.72 7.74
C TYR A 102 18.12 10.11 8.29
N TYR A 103 18.10 11.16 9.11
CA TYR A 103 19.24 11.59 9.90
C TYR A 103 18.76 12.01 11.30
N LYS A 104 19.37 11.48 12.35
CA LYS A 104 19.08 11.85 13.74
C LYS A 104 19.81 13.16 14.05
N LEU A 105 19.06 14.15 14.49
CA LEU A 105 19.61 15.43 14.96
C LEU A 105 20.23 15.24 16.37
N ASP A 106 19.60 14.38 17.15
CA ASP A 106 20.04 13.95 18.47
C ASP A 106 19.36 12.59 18.81
N ASP A 107 19.48 12.11 20.03
CA ASP A 107 18.86 10.84 20.45
C ASP A 107 17.33 10.89 20.53
N MET A 108 16.74 12.07 20.47
CA MET A 108 15.29 12.28 20.59
C MET A 108 14.64 12.65 19.25
N GLN A 109 15.38 13.14 18.28
CA GLN A 109 14.83 13.78 17.07
C GLN A 109 15.49 13.27 15.80
N ALA A 110 14.71 13.15 14.74
CA ALA A 110 15.22 12.84 13.42
C ALA A 110 14.45 13.60 12.33
N ILE A 111 15.17 13.94 11.28
CA ILE A 111 14.60 14.37 10.00
C ILE A 111 14.68 13.24 9.00
N SER A 112 13.82 13.26 8.01
CA SER A 112 13.78 12.24 6.98
C SER A 112 13.29 12.79 5.66
N GLY A 113 13.59 12.06 4.59
CA GLY A 113 13.08 12.39 3.27
C GLY A 113 12.97 11.16 2.39
N SER A 114 12.14 11.24 1.37
CA SER A 114 12.08 10.24 0.32
C SER A 114 11.70 10.85 -1.02
N ILE A 115 12.15 10.20 -2.08
CA ILE A 115 11.74 10.47 -3.46
C ILE A 115 11.29 9.15 -4.05
N ARG A 116 10.07 9.14 -4.62
CA ARG A 116 9.53 7.98 -5.33
C ARG A 116 9.23 8.38 -6.77
N TYR A 117 9.71 7.58 -7.70
CA TYR A 117 9.50 7.75 -9.13
C TYR A 117 8.87 6.48 -9.69
N PHE A 118 7.67 6.60 -10.23
CA PHE A 118 6.95 5.51 -10.88
C PHE A 118 6.84 5.77 -12.38
N SER A 119 7.50 4.93 -13.18
CA SER A 119 7.36 4.89 -14.63
C SER A 119 6.24 3.94 -15.01
N LEU A 120 5.31 4.40 -15.84
CA LEU A 120 4.25 3.56 -16.40
C LEU A 120 4.59 3.05 -17.81
N GLY A 121 5.84 3.24 -18.24
CA GLY A 121 6.31 2.79 -19.56
C GLY A 121 5.95 3.76 -20.69
N ASN A 122 6.19 3.32 -21.93
CA ASN A 122 5.81 4.05 -23.14
C ASN A 122 4.42 3.63 -23.57
N ILE A 123 3.55 4.60 -23.78
CA ILE A 123 2.20 4.39 -24.32
C ILE A 123 2.11 5.04 -25.69
N GLN A 124 1.73 4.26 -26.71
CA GLN A 124 1.39 4.76 -28.04
C GLN A 124 -0.10 5.08 -28.06
N PHE A 125 -0.44 6.34 -28.25
CA PHE A 125 -1.82 6.75 -28.49
C PHE A 125 -2.19 6.52 -29.95
N THR A 126 -3.39 6.01 -30.17
CA THR A 126 -3.95 5.76 -31.50
C THR A 126 -5.30 6.44 -31.64
N ASN A 127 -5.70 6.76 -32.86
CA ASN A 127 -7.07 7.22 -33.15
C ASN A 127 -8.05 6.02 -33.25
N ASP A 128 -9.33 6.30 -33.48
CA ASP A 128 -10.40 5.29 -33.60
C ASP A 128 -10.18 4.29 -34.74
N ARG A 129 -9.26 4.60 -35.70
CA ARG A 129 -8.89 3.73 -36.81
C ARG A 129 -7.64 2.90 -36.51
N GLY A 130 -7.04 3.04 -35.32
CA GLY A 130 -5.81 2.37 -34.95
C GLY A 130 -4.54 3.00 -35.53
N GLU A 131 -4.62 4.22 -36.12
CA GLU A 131 -3.46 4.94 -36.64
C GLU A 131 -2.71 5.61 -35.47
N ASP A 132 -1.39 5.51 -35.48
CA ASP A 132 -0.53 6.10 -34.46
C ASP A 132 -0.64 7.62 -34.44
N LEU A 133 -0.92 8.19 -33.26
CA LEU A 133 -0.96 9.64 -33.04
C LEU A 133 0.39 10.13 -32.46
N TYR A 134 0.69 9.80 -31.24
CA TYR A 134 1.95 10.16 -30.60
C TYR A 134 2.27 9.20 -29.46
N ALA A 135 3.56 9.09 -29.13
CA ALA A 135 4.03 8.34 -27.98
C ALA A 135 4.14 9.25 -26.75
N TYR A 136 3.76 8.76 -25.60
CA TYR A 136 3.89 9.45 -24.33
C TYR A 136 4.43 8.50 -23.27
N ARG A 137 5.21 9.04 -22.33
CA ARG A 137 5.73 8.29 -21.19
C ARG A 137 5.08 8.80 -19.89
N PRO A 138 3.97 8.21 -19.46
CA PRO A 138 3.34 8.54 -18.20
C PRO A 138 4.27 8.27 -17.02
N ARG A 139 4.22 9.17 -16.03
CA ARG A 139 5.04 9.04 -14.84
C ARG A 139 4.39 9.72 -13.65
N GLU A 140 4.71 9.22 -12.47
CA GLU A 140 4.27 9.78 -11.21
C GLU A 140 5.47 9.95 -10.28
N VAL A 141 5.47 11.04 -9.52
CA VAL A 141 6.58 11.40 -8.61
C VAL A 141 6.01 11.84 -7.28
N SER A 142 6.60 11.42 -6.17
CA SER A 142 6.39 12.06 -4.88
C SER A 142 7.72 12.41 -4.22
N ILE A 143 7.73 13.53 -3.51
CA ILE A 143 8.84 14.01 -2.69
C ILE A 143 8.31 14.26 -1.29
N ASP A 144 8.94 13.63 -0.31
CA ASP A 144 8.53 13.67 1.10
C ASP A 144 9.62 14.32 1.94
N ALA A 145 9.22 15.11 2.90
CA ALA A 145 10.07 15.63 3.98
C ALA A 145 9.34 15.44 5.31
N GLY A 146 10.05 14.95 6.31
CA GLY A 146 9.44 14.63 7.58
C GLY A 146 10.33 14.90 8.78
N TYR A 147 9.66 15.06 9.92
CA TYR A 147 10.27 15.24 11.23
C TYR A 147 9.63 14.28 12.22
N SER A 148 10.43 13.69 13.07
CA SER A 148 9.98 12.79 14.13
C SER A 148 10.70 13.03 15.42
N ARG A 149 9.99 12.77 16.54
CA ARG A 149 10.51 13.00 17.89
C ARG A 149 10.04 11.91 18.85
N LYS A 150 10.92 11.46 19.71
CA LYS A 150 10.54 10.70 20.92
C LYS A 150 9.84 11.65 21.89
N LEU A 151 8.63 11.29 22.29
CA LEU A 151 7.88 11.98 23.36
C LEU A 151 8.23 11.40 24.74
N SER A 152 8.68 10.15 24.74
CA SER A 152 9.23 9.44 25.90
C SER A 152 10.21 8.36 25.43
N GLU A 153 10.76 7.60 26.34
CA GLU A 153 11.65 6.46 26.03
C GLU A 153 10.98 5.43 25.08
N ASN A 154 9.65 5.31 25.16
CA ASN A 154 8.90 4.29 24.45
C ASN A 154 7.97 4.85 23.36
N ILE A 155 7.71 6.15 23.32
CA ILE A 155 6.71 6.75 22.41
C ILE A 155 7.38 7.73 21.48
N GLY A 156 7.15 7.57 20.17
CA GLY A 156 7.54 8.48 19.12
C GLY A 156 6.34 9.05 18.36
N LEU A 157 6.48 10.27 17.90
CA LEU A 157 5.55 10.95 17.00
C LEU A 157 6.31 11.39 15.75
N GLY A 158 5.67 11.31 14.59
CA GLY A 158 6.22 11.76 13.34
C GLY A 158 5.18 12.49 12.49
N VAL A 159 5.63 13.51 11.79
CA VAL A 159 4.85 14.26 10.81
C VAL A 159 5.64 14.41 9.51
N ALA A 160 4.97 14.27 8.37
CA ALA A 160 5.59 14.48 7.08
C ALA A 160 4.71 15.31 6.16
N LEU A 161 5.33 16.00 5.23
CA LEU A 161 4.69 16.66 4.09
C LEU A 161 5.16 15.99 2.82
N ARG A 162 4.25 15.86 1.87
CA ARG A 162 4.45 15.18 0.58
C ARG A 162 3.95 16.06 -0.55
N TYR A 163 4.80 16.33 -1.51
CA TYR A 163 4.41 16.84 -2.81
C TYR A 163 4.21 15.68 -3.79
N ILE A 164 3.14 15.71 -4.58
CA ILE A 164 2.75 14.67 -5.53
C ILE A 164 2.55 15.32 -6.89
N ASN A 165 3.17 14.74 -7.92
CA ASN A 165 2.95 15.09 -9.31
C ASN A 165 2.69 13.83 -10.13
N SER A 166 1.63 13.84 -10.91
CA SER A 166 1.22 12.75 -11.78
C SER A 166 0.96 13.27 -13.18
N SER A 167 1.62 12.70 -14.17
CA SER A 167 1.54 13.10 -15.56
C SER A 167 1.19 11.86 -16.41
N LEU A 168 -0.11 11.56 -16.52
CA LEU A 168 -0.63 10.36 -17.17
C LEU A 168 -0.87 10.56 -18.67
N ALA A 169 -1.28 11.76 -19.06
CA ALA A 169 -1.50 12.16 -20.45
C ALA A 169 -1.21 13.65 -20.61
N LYS A 170 -1.05 14.12 -21.84
CA LYS A 170 -0.84 15.53 -22.18
C LYS A 170 -1.57 15.88 -23.47
N GLY A 171 -2.20 17.05 -23.52
CA GLY A 171 -2.96 17.51 -24.69
C GLY A 171 -4.32 16.81 -24.81
N ASP A 172 -4.81 16.68 -26.01
CA ASP A 172 -6.05 15.97 -26.34
C ASP A 172 -5.73 14.74 -27.19
N PRO A 173 -5.31 13.61 -26.57
CA PRO A 173 -4.85 12.43 -27.30
C PRO A 173 -5.94 11.75 -28.14
N GLY A 174 -7.21 11.94 -27.79
CA GLY A 174 -8.33 11.33 -28.51
C GLY A 174 -9.07 12.30 -29.43
N ASN A 175 -8.62 13.54 -29.55
CA ASN A 175 -9.35 14.62 -30.26
C ASN A 175 -10.81 14.75 -29.79
N THR A 176 -11.02 14.57 -28.49
CA THR A 176 -12.34 14.56 -27.83
C THR A 176 -12.77 15.94 -27.32
N GLY A 177 -11.93 16.96 -27.51
CA GLY A 177 -12.11 18.30 -26.93
C GLY A 177 -11.71 18.40 -25.45
N THR A 178 -11.20 17.29 -24.86
CA THR A 178 -10.74 17.28 -23.47
C THR A 178 -9.21 17.38 -23.41
N THR A 179 -8.71 18.52 -22.92
CA THR A 179 -7.28 18.74 -22.75
C THR A 179 -6.77 18.19 -21.41
N TYR A 180 -5.88 17.22 -21.45
CA TYR A 180 -5.21 16.65 -20.29
C TYR A 180 -3.93 17.41 -19.95
N LYS A 181 -3.63 17.47 -18.66
CA LYS A 181 -2.42 18.07 -18.08
C LYS A 181 -1.92 17.28 -16.90
N ALA A 182 -0.68 17.50 -16.49
CA ALA A 182 -0.17 16.95 -15.26
C ALA A 182 -0.97 17.48 -14.05
N GLY A 183 -1.38 16.57 -13.17
CA GLY A 183 -1.97 16.89 -11.88
C GLY A 183 -0.90 17.03 -10.81
N SER A 184 -1.13 17.93 -9.85
CA SER A 184 -0.29 18.06 -8.65
C SER A 184 -1.16 18.28 -7.43
N THR A 185 -0.72 17.76 -6.28
CA THR A 185 -1.36 17.98 -5.00
C THR A 185 -0.33 17.86 -3.87
N VAL A 186 -0.75 18.21 -2.66
CA VAL A 186 0.05 18.02 -1.45
C VAL A 186 -0.71 17.16 -0.46
N ALA A 187 0.04 16.40 0.34
CA ALA A 187 -0.49 15.57 1.41
C ALA A 187 0.40 15.64 2.64
N GLY A 188 -0.15 15.25 3.78
CA GLY A 188 0.59 15.08 5.02
C GLY A 188 0.40 13.69 5.59
N ASP A 189 1.36 13.27 6.41
CA ASP A 189 1.28 12.04 7.20
C ASP A 189 1.46 12.38 8.67
N ILE A 190 0.74 11.62 9.52
CA ILE A 190 0.89 11.67 10.98
C ILE A 190 1.11 10.24 11.42
N SER A 191 2.11 10.00 12.27
CA SER A 191 2.47 8.68 12.73
C SER A 191 2.79 8.64 14.21
N LEU A 192 2.44 7.52 14.84
CA LEU A 192 2.72 7.20 16.23
C LEU A 192 3.43 5.84 16.29
N TYR A 193 4.42 5.73 17.16
CA TYR A 193 5.13 4.50 17.41
C TYR A 193 5.31 4.29 18.91
N TYR A 194 5.00 3.09 19.36
CA TYR A 194 5.26 2.63 20.71
C TYR A 194 6.21 1.44 20.66
N ASN A 195 7.27 1.50 21.46
CA ASN A 195 8.33 0.51 21.47
C ASN A 195 8.69 0.15 22.92
N LYS A 196 8.40 -1.07 23.34
CA LYS A 196 8.78 -1.59 24.66
C LYS A 196 9.63 -2.84 24.46
N LEU A 197 10.91 -2.63 24.28
CA LEU A 197 11.91 -3.68 24.12
C LEU A 197 12.81 -3.73 25.34
N THR A 198 13.31 -4.93 25.66
CA THR A 198 14.40 -5.14 26.61
C THR A 198 15.72 -4.68 26.00
N GLU A 199 16.79 -4.66 26.78
CA GLU A 199 18.15 -4.35 26.30
C GLU A 199 18.59 -5.30 25.17
N SER A 200 18.16 -6.56 25.21
CA SER A 200 18.42 -7.54 24.15
C SER A 200 17.60 -7.28 22.86
N GLY A 201 16.64 -6.34 22.88
CA GLY A 201 15.76 -6.05 21.76
C GLY A 201 14.51 -6.95 21.69
N GLN A 202 14.22 -7.74 22.74
CA GLN A 202 13.00 -8.55 22.81
C GLN A 202 11.83 -7.71 23.32
N GLY A 203 10.65 -7.85 22.69
CA GLY A 203 9.42 -7.22 23.20
C GLY A 203 8.43 -6.85 22.10
N TRP A 204 7.47 -6.03 22.48
CA TRP A 204 6.39 -5.58 21.63
C TRP A 204 6.65 -4.18 21.09
N SER A 205 6.23 -3.97 19.84
CA SER A 205 6.14 -2.67 19.20
C SER A 205 4.75 -2.51 18.56
N PHE A 206 4.21 -1.29 18.61
CA PHE A 206 2.94 -0.94 17.99
C PHE A 206 3.11 0.35 17.20
N GLY A 207 2.35 0.46 16.13
CA GLY A 207 2.37 1.66 15.28
C GLY A 207 0.99 2.03 14.79
N GLY A 208 0.78 3.34 14.61
CA GLY A 208 -0.40 3.89 13.97
C GLY A 208 0.00 4.97 12.98
N VAL A 209 -0.58 4.97 11.79
CA VAL A 209 -0.26 5.92 10.73
C VAL A 209 -1.52 6.38 10.04
N LEU A 210 -1.67 7.70 9.92
CA LEU A 210 -2.56 8.34 8.97
C LEU A 210 -1.69 8.89 7.85
N SER A 211 -1.79 8.32 6.65
CA SER A 211 -0.93 8.69 5.53
C SER A 211 -1.72 9.22 4.33
N ASN A 212 -1.06 10.05 3.52
CA ASN A 212 -1.63 10.68 2.34
C ASN A 212 -2.88 11.55 2.65
N LEU A 213 -2.93 12.20 3.81
CA LEU A 213 -3.98 13.15 4.15
C LEU A 213 -3.82 14.41 3.30
N GLY A 214 -4.50 14.50 2.16
CA GLY A 214 -4.26 15.58 1.20
C GLY A 214 -5.41 15.86 0.27
N GLY A 215 -5.22 16.89 -0.56
CA GLY A 215 -6.20 17.34 -1.53
C GLY A 215 -6.42 16.35 -2.68
N LYS A 216 -7.57 16.46 -3.33
CA LYS A 216 -7.84 15.73 -4.58
C LYS A 216 -6.92 16.22 -5.69
N ILE A 217 -6.65 15.33 -6.67
CA ILE A 217 -5.87 15.63 -7.85
C ILE A 217 -6.76 15.60 -9.10
N GLY A 218 -6.50 16.46 -10.06
CA GLY A 218 -7.23 16.51 -11.33
C GLY A 218 -6.27 16.61 -12.50
N TYR A 219 -6.65 16.01 -13.61
CA TYR A 219 -5.86 15.88 -14.83
C TYR A 219 -6.39 16.71 -15.99
N THR A 220 -7.49 17.42 -15.79
CA THR A 220 -8.10 18.32 -16.78
C THR A 220 -8.23 19.73 -16.24
N THR A 221 -8.73 20.66 -17.04
CA THR A 221 -9.05 22.02 -16.61
C THR A 221 -10.35 22.12 -15.82
N ASP A 222 -11.21 21.08 -15.89
CA ASP A 222 -12.46 21.05 -15.12
C ASP A 222 -12.19 20.73 -13.65
N ALA A 223 -12.42 21.72 -12.79
CA ALA A 223 -12.23 21.57 -11.35
C ALA A 223 -13.15 20.52 -10.68
N ARG A 224 -14.24 20.10 -11.35
CA ARG A 224 -15.17 19.08 -10.87
C ARG A 224 -14.65 17.66 -11.13
N GLN A 225 -13.69 17.51 -12.03
CA GLN A 225 -13.08 16.21 -12.38
C GLN A 225 -11.82 15.96 -11.56
N LYS A 226 -11.95 15.97 -10.23
CA LYS A 226 -10.86 15.67 -9.32
C LYS A 226 -11.15 14.39 -8.55
N ASP A 227 -10.14 13.53 -8.46
CA ASP A 227 -10.22 12.24 -7.78
C ASP A 227 -9.48 12.28 -6.44
N PHE A 228 -9.93 11.45 -5.50
CA PHE A 228 -9.29 11.31 -4.20
C PHE A 228 -7.92 10.64 -4.35
N ILE A 229 -6.95 11.13 -3.58
CA ILE A 229 -5.68 10.42 -3.39
C ILE A 229 -5.84 9.35 -2.30
N PRO A 230 -4.96 8.34 -2.22
CA PRO A 230 -5.15 7.20 -1.34
C PRO A 230 -4.83 7.51 0.12
N ALA A 231 -5.62 8.39 0.76
CA ALA A 231 -5.55 8.59 2.20
C ALA A 231 -5.80 7.25 2.91
N ASN A 232 -5.01 6.94 3.95
CA ASN A 232 -5.01 5.63 4.57
C ASN A 232 -4.81 5.69 6.08
N LEU A 233 -5.56 4.86 6.80
CA LEU A 233 -5.28 4.49 8.19
C LEU A 233 -4.54 3.16 8.17
N GLY A 234 -3.39 3.11 8.83
CA GLY A 234 -2.61 1.90 9.06
C GLY A 234 -2.38 1.67 10.54
N LEU A 235 -2.58 0.45 11.01
CA LEU A 235 -2.28 0.01 12.36
C LEU A 235 -1.37 -1.22 12.28
N GLY A 236 -0.34 -1.27 13.11
CA GLY A 236 0.62 -2.36 13.12
C GLY A 236 0.97 -2.81 14.52
N ALA A 237 1.29 -4.09 14.63
CA ALA A 237 1.88 -4.70 15.83
C ALA A 237 3.02 -5.63 15.42
N ALA A 238 4.09 -5.64 16.21
CA ALA A 238 5.19 -6.56 16.03
C ALA A 238 5.70 -7.07 17.39
N TYR A 239 6.15 -8.32 17.40
CA TYR A 239 6.80 -8.93 18.55
C TYR A 239 8.13 -9.54 18.12
N THR A 240 9.20 -9.11 18.76
CA THR A 240 10.53 -9.68 18.57
C THR A 240 10.87 -10.62 19.73
N LYS A 241 11.21 -11.86 19.41
CA LYS A 241 11.76 -12.86 20.33
C LYS A 241 13.25 -12.99 20.05
N VAL A 242 14.05 -12.81 21.08
CA VAL A 242 15.49 -13.06 21.06
C VAL A 242 15.75 -14.40 21.75
N TYR A 243 16.38 -15.33 21.05
CA TYR A 243 16.73 -16.64 21.58
C TYR A 243 18.12 -16.63 22.22
N ASP A 244 19.05 -15.98 21.54
CA ASP A 244 20.44 -15.78 21.96
C ASP A 244 21.03 -14.56 21.24
N GLU A 245 22.33 -14.29 21.40
CA GLU A 245 23.03 -13.17 20.79
C GLU A 245 22.99 -13.19 19.24
N ASN A 246 22.88 -14.37 18.64
CA ASN A 246 22.91 -14.57 17.21
C ASN A 246 21.53 -14.76 16.58
N ASN A 247 20.53 -15.16 17.35
CA ASN A 247 19.26 -15.64 16.82
C ASN A 247 18.08 -14.83 17.35
N LYS A 248 17.36 -14.17 16.45
CA LYS A 248 16.11 -13.47 16.78
C LYS A 248 15.08 -13.64 15.67
N ILE A 249 13.81 -13.67 16.05
CA ILE A 249 12.68 -13.70 15.15
C ILE A 249 11.70 -12.58 15.50
N THR A 250 11.17 -11.92 14.48
CA THR A 250 10.12 -10.91 14.61
C THR A 250 8.90 -11.37 13.85
N PHE A 251 7.75 -11.36 14.50
CA PHE A 251 6.44 -11.50 13.86
C PHE A 251 5.77 -10.14 13.80
N ALA A 252 5.14 -9.82 12.68
CA ALA A 252 4.45 -8.55 12.50
C ALA A 252 3.10 -8.74 11.80
N VAL A 253 2.14 -7.89 12.15
CA VAL A 253 0.82 -7.83 11.51
C VAL A 253 0.46 -6.36 11.32
N ASP A 254 0.04 -6.00 10.10
CA ASP A 254 -0.46 -4.67 9.77
C ASP A 254 -1.89 -4.78 9.22
N VAL A 255 -2.72 -3.80 9.58
CA VAL A 255 -4.08 -3.62 9.09
C VAL A 255 -4.17 -2.25 8.45
N ASN A 256 -4.63 -2.18 7.21
CA ASN A 256 -4.76 -0.93 6.47
C ASN A 256 -6.20 -0.74 5.97
N LYS A 257 -6.68 0.50 5.98
CA LYS A 257 -7.95 0.90 5.38
C LYS A 257 -7.80 2.23 4.65
N LEU A 258 -8.29 2.29 3.40
CA LEU A 258 -8.38 3.54 2.67
C LEU A 258 -9.46 4.44 3.29
N LEU A 259 -9.09 5.70 3.53
CA LEU A 259 -9.98 6.76 4.01
C LEU A 259 -10.57 7.53 2.83
N VAL A 260 -11.09 6.78 1.86
CA VAL A 260 -11.66 7.28 0.61
C VAL A 260 -13.07 6.74 0.48
N PRO A 261 -14.04 7.54 0.02
CA PRO A 261 -15.42 7.07 -0.09
C PRO A 261 -15.54 5.88 -1.03
N THR A 262 -16.42 4.95 -0.71
CA THR A 262 -16.77 3.86 -1.62
C THR A 262 -17.46 4.43 -2.86
N PRO A 263 -17.01 4.08 -4.10
CA PRO A 263 -17.65 4.53 -5.32
C PRO A 263 -19.12 4.09 -5.39
N PRO A 264 -20.03 4.93 -5.93
CA PRO A 264 -21.42 4.56 -6.06
C PRO A 264 -21.58 3.39 -7.03
N SER A 265 -22.54 2.53 -6.72
CA SER A 265 -22.90 1.43 -7.60
C SER A 265 -23.73 1.91 -8.77
N LEU A 266 -23.46 1.41 -9.97
CA LEU A 266 -24.31 1.68 -11.15
C LEU A 266 -25.67 0.96 -11.01
N THR A 267 -26.76 1.66 -11.35
CA THR A 267 -28.14 1.21 -11.17
C THR A 267 -28.86 0.92 -12.49
N ASN A 268 -28.25 1.16 -13.66
CA ASN A 268 -28.85 1.18 -15.00
C ASN A 268 -29.79 2.39 -15.24
N ASP A 269 -29.90 3.32 -14.31
CA ASP A 269 -30.55 4.62 -14.49
C ASP A 269 -29.47 5.67 -14.69
N PHE A 270 -29.32 6.15 -15.91
CA PHE A 270 -28.27 7.10 -16.28
C PHE A 270 -28.37 8.41 -15.45
N SER A 271 -29.56 8.90 -15.17
CA SER A 271 -29.77 10.12 -14.39
C SER A 271 -29.37 9.95 -12.94
N ALA A 272 -29.78 8.83 -12.32
CA ALA A 272 -29.42 8.48 -10.96
C ALA A 272 -27.90 8.22 -10.82
N ASP A 273 -27.32 7.49 -11.75
CA ASP A 273 -25.89 7.18 -11.76
C ASP A 273 -25.04 8.44 -11.94
N SER A 274 -25.45 9.34 -12.82
CA SER A 274 -24.79 10.65 -13.02
C SER A 274 -24.84 11.52 -11.75
N ALA A 275 -26.00 11.60 -11.10
CA ALA A 275 -26.19 12.34 -9.86
C ALA A 275 -25.37 11.72 -8.70
N ASN A 276 -25.36 10.40 -8.58
CA ASN A 276 -24.57 9.68 -7.56
C ASN A 276 -23.06 9.89 -7.77
N GLN A 277 -22.59 9.87 -9.01
CA GLN A 277 -21.19 10.14 -9.34
C GLN A 277 -20.80 11.59 -9.06
N ALA A 278 -21.69 12.55 -9.34
CA ALA A 278 -21.48 13.96 -9.00
C ALA A 278 -21.40 14.15 -7.47
N ASN A 279 -22.29 13.53 -6.72
CA ASN A 279 -22.30 13.58 -5.26
C ASN A 279 -21.01 12.97 -4.67
N TYR A 280 -20.56 11.82 -5.20
CA TYR A 280 -19.30 11.19 -4.82
C TYR A 280 -18.12 12.14 -5.04
N ARG A 281 -18.02 12.74 -6.22
CA ARG A 281 -16.94 13.68 -6.56
C ARG A 281 -17.00 14.99 -5.77
N ASN A 282 -18.19 15.42 -5.33
CA ASN A 282 -18.36 16.63 -4.55
C ASN A 282 -18.11 16.48 -3.04
N LYS A 283 -18.02 15.23 -2.51
CA LYS A 283 -17.66 15.02 -1.10
C LYS A 283 -16.34 15.74 -0.79
N THR A 284 -16.29 16.43 0.35
CA THR A 284 -15.05 17.05 0.81
C THR A 284 -14.06 15.99 1.29
N VAL A 285 -12.77 16.26 1.20
CA VAL A 285 -11.71 15.35 1.62
C VAL A 285 -11.84 14.97 3.10
N ILE A 286 -12.03 15.96 3.97
CA ILE A 286 -12.16 15.73 5.42
C ILE A 286 -13.40 14.88 5.71
N SER A 287 -14.54 15.17 5.09
CA SER A 287 -15.76 14.35 5.26
C SER A 287 -15.52 12.91 4.80
N SER A 288 -14.75 12.69 3.74
CA SER A 288 -14.46 11.36 3.21
C SER A 288 -13.67 10.50 4.19
N TRP A 289 -12.73 11.09 4.94
CA TRP A 289 -11.92 10.34 5.91
C TRP A 289 -12.77 9.69 7.00
N PHE A 290 -13.84 10.38 7.45
CA PHE A 290 -14.74 9.85 8.47
C PHE A 290 -15.86 8.99 7.88
N SER A 291 -16.44 9.39 6.75
CA SER A 291 -17.55 8.64 6.14
C SER A 291 -17.12 7.30 5.58
N SER A 292 -15.84 7.12 5.23
CA SER A 292 -15.29 5.87 4.70
C SER A 292 -15.38 4.67 5.64
N PHE A 293 -15.78 4.87 6.90
CA PHE A 293 -16.02 3.77 7.85
C PHE A 293 -17.45 3.23 7.85
N GLY A 294 -18.32 3.71 6.98
CA GLY A 294 -19.72 3.29 6.96
C GLY A 294 -20.47 3.67 5.70
N ASP A 295 -19.77 3.86 4.57
CA ASP A 295 -20.39 4.27 3.30
C ASP A 295 -20.47 3.14 2.25
N ALA A 296 -20.06 1.94 2.60
CA ALA A 296 -20.22 0.77 1.75
C ALA A 296 -21.71 0.41 1.55
N ALA A 297 -22.15 0.23 0.30
CA ALA A 297 -23.54 -0.02 -0.06
C ALA A 297 -24.11 -1.31 0.58
N GLY A 298 -23.28 -2.32 0.82
CA GLY A 298 -23.65 -3.56 1.50
C GLY A 298 -23.55 -3.51 3.02
N GLY A 299 -23.43 -2.30 3.61
CA GLY A 299 -23.34 -2.09 5.05
C GLY A 299 -22.06 -2.62 5.68
N MET A 300 -22.08 -2.88 6.99
CA MET A 300 -20.91 -3.27 7.78
C MET A 300 -20.22 -4.52 7.25
N GLY A 301 -20.93 -5.48 6.66
CA GLY A 301 -20.32 -6.68 6.08
C GLY A 301 -19.49 -6.41 4.83
N GLU A 302 -19.81 -5.39 4.05
CA GLU A 302 -18.99 -4.92 2.94
C GLU A 302 -17.86 -4.02 3.44
N GLU A 303 -18.13 -3.18 4.43
CA GLU A 303 -17.14 -2.31 5.05
C GLU A 303 -15.93 -3.06 5.60
N LEU A 304 -16.14 -4.19 6.27
CA LEU A 304 -15.09 -5.05 6.78
C LEU A 304 -14.20 -5.65 5.67
N LYS A 305 -14.70 -5.77 4.44
CA LYS A 305 -13.93 -6.27 3.30
C LYS A 305 -12.96 -5.24 2.73
N GLU A 306 -13.08 -3.96 3.11
CA GLU A 306 -12.17 -2.89 2.70
C GLU A 306 -10.85 -2.89 3.47
N PHE A 307 -10.78 -3.64 4.56
CA PHE A 307 -9.54 -3.80 5.30
C PHE A 307 -8.57 -4.73 4.57
N GLN A 308 -7.35 -4.25 4.42
CA GLN A 308 -6.21 -5.02 3.91
C GLN A 308 -5.40 -5.53 5.09
N LEU A 309 -5.03 -6.81 5.06
CA LEU A 309 -4.30 -7.47 6.13
C LEU A 309 -2.94 -7.93 5.62
N SER A 310 -1.91 -7.67 6.39
CA SER A 310 -0.55 -8.14 6.17
C SER A 310 -0.06 -8.90 7.37
N ALA A 311 0.60 -10.02 7.16
CA ALA A 311 1.28 -10.77 8.22
C ALA A 311 2.66 -11.19 7.73
N GLY A 312 3.66 -11.07 8.58
CA GLY A 312 5.04 -11.38 8.20
C GLY A 312 5.88 -11.89 9.36
N ALA A 313 6.94 -12.59 9.00
CA ALA A 313 7.97 -13.05 9.90
C ALA A 313 9.36 -12.75 9.33
N GLU A 314 10.26 -12.31 10.19
CA GLU A 314 11.66 -12.03 9.88
C GLU A 314 12.54 -12.73 10.90
N TYR A 315 13.40 -13.62 10.42
CA TYR A 315 14.42 -14.27 11.22
C TYR A 315 15.79 -13.67 10.89
N TRP A 316 16.55 -13.27 11.91
CA TRP A 316 17.92 -12.81 11.78
C TRP A 316 18.88 -13.79 12.41
N TYR A 317 19.94 -14.09 11.66
CA TYR A 317 21.10 -14.83 12.15
C TYR A 317 22.31 -13.88 12.22
N ASN A 318 22.91 -13.79 13.40
CA ASN A 318 24.10 -12.97 13.70
C ASN A 318 23.97 -11.48 13.28
N ASN A 319 22.75 -10.95 13.24
CA ASN A 319 22.43 -9.60 12.71
C ASN A 319 22.99 -9.36 11.28
N GLN A 320 23.40 -10.39 10.58
CA GLN A 320 23.98 -10.32 9.22
C GLN A 320 23.07 -10.92 8.16
N PHE A 321 22.44 -12.06 8.45
CA PHE A 321 21.59 -12.76 7.49
C PHE A 321 20.13 -12.71 7.95
N ALA A 322 19.25 -12.33 7.05
CA ALA A 322 17.82 -12.34 7.31
C ALA A 322 17.06 -13.22 6.33
N LEU A 323 16.12 -14.00 6.87
CA LEU A 323 15.11 -14.72 6.09
C LEU A 323 13.74 -14.16 6.44
N ARG A 324 12.90 -13.97 5.43
CA ARG A 324 11.59 -13.35 5.56
C ARG A 324 10.54 -14.13 4.82
N THR A 325 9.35 -14.15 5.38
CA THR A 325 8.16 -14.65 4.72
C THR A 325 6.96 -13.84 5.15
N GLY A 326 5.93 -13.81 4.33
CA GLY A 326 4.71 -13.09 4.67
C GLY A 326 3.54 -13.40 3.76
N TYR A 327 2.40 -12.88 4.15
CA TYR A 327 1.16 -13.02 3.40
C TYR A 327 0.41 -11.69 3.39
N PHE A 328 -0.04 -11.29 2.21
CA PHE A 328 -0.90 -10.13 1.99
C PHE A 328 -2.29 -10.60 1.59
N TYR A 329 -3.32 -10.01 2.20
CA TYR A 329 -4.71 -10.31 1.94
C TYR A 329 -5.53 -9.05 1.67
N GLU A 330 -6.27 -9.07 0.58
CA GLU A 330 -7.33 -8.13 0.22
C GLU A 330 -8.54 -8.90 -0.30
N ASP A 331 -9.76 -8.47 0.09
CA ASP A 331 -10.98 -9.17 -0.29
C ASP A 331 -11.16 -9.22 -1.81
N LYS A 332 -11.77 -10.31 -2.31
CA LYS A 332 -12.00 -10.55 -3.74
C LYS A 332 -12.87 -9.49 -4.42
N THR A 333 -13.71 -8.79 -3.66
CA THR A 333 -14.60 -7.72 -4.15
C THR A 333 -13.97 -6.33 -4.05
N LYS A 334 -12.82 -6.20 -3.38
CA LYS A 334 -12.15 -4.92 -3.09
C LYS A 334 -10.75 -4.80 -3.71
N GLY A 335 -10.37 -5.73 -4.61
CA GLY A 335 -9.09 -5.70 -5.32
C GLY A 335 -8.45 -7.06 -5.53
N ASN A 336 -8.84 -8.06 -4.72
CA ASN A 336 -8.45 -9.47 -4.85
C ASN A 336 -6.93 -9.74 -4.82
N ARG A 337 -6.15 -8.89 -4.16
CA ARG A 337 -4.72 -9.11 -4.02
C ARG A 337 -4.45 -10.06 -2.85
N LYS A 338 -4.01 -11.25 -3.16
CA LYS A 338 -3.65 -12.29 -2.19
C LYS A 338 -2.37 -12.94 -2.67
N TYR A 339 -1.33 -12.90 -1.87
CA TYR A 339 -0.07 -13.50 -2.24
C TYR A 339 0.83 -13.78 -1.03
N PHE A 340 1.65 -14.80 -1.18
CA PHE A 340 2.77 -15.06 -0.29
C PHE A 340 4.01 -14.33 -0.79
N THR A 341 4.89 -14.00 0.15
CA THR A 341 6.17 -13.37 -0.15
C THR A 341 7.31 -14.12 0.52
N LEU A 342 8.46 -14.05 -0.11
CA LEU A 342 9.74 -14.47 0.46
C LEU A 342 10.72 -13.32 0.36
N GLY A 343 11.66 -13.27 1.29
CA GLY A 343 12.71 -12.27 1.28
C GLY A 343 13.99 -12.77 1.92
N VAL A 344 15.09 -12.19 1.49
CA VAL A 344 16.40 -12.40 2.09
C VAL A 344 17.07 -11.06 2.33
N GLY A 345 17.88 -10.98 3.37
CA GLY A 345 18.68 -9.81 3.71
C GLY A 345 20.10 -10.21 4.04
N LEU A 346 21.02 -9.37 3.64
CA LEU A 346 22.43 -9.47 4.01
C LEU A 346 22.86 -8.11 4.55
N LYS A 347 23.45 -8.07 5.72
CA LYS A 347 24.04 -6.87 6.31
C LYS A 347 25.52 -7.13 6.63
N TYR A 348 26.37 -6.25 6.11
CA TYR A 348 27.80 -6.29 6.38
C TYR A 348 28.30 -4.88 6.64
N ASN A 349 28.78 -4.62 7.86
CA ASN A 349 29.15 -3.28 8.33
C ASN A 349 28.02 -2.28 8.09
N VAL A 350 28.28 -1.27 7.25
CA VAL A 350 27.35 -0.19 6.89
C VAL A 350 26.42 -0.57 5.73
N PHE A 351 26.68 -1.65 5.02
CA PHE A 351 25.93 -2.04 3.85
C PHE A 351 24.87 -3.09 4.17
N GLY A 352 23.66 -2.88 3.67
CA GLY A 352 22.56 -3.84 3.68
C GLY A 352 22.05 -4.11 2.27
N LEU A 353 21.87 -5.36 1.93
CA LEU A 353 21.22 -5.80 0.69
C LEU A 353 19.94 -6.54 1.05
N ASN A 354 18.84 -6.20 0.38
CA ASN A 354 17.57 -6.85 0.59
C ASN A 354 16.96 -7.25 -0.75
N PHE A 355 16.39 -8.45 -0.79
CA PHE A 355 15.65 -8.98 -1.92
C PHE A 355 14.32 -9.50 -1.44
N SER A 356 13.28 -9.31 -2.25
CA SER A 356 12.00 -9.96 -2.00
C SER A 356 11.34 -10.39 -3.30
N TYR A 357 10.48 -11.40 -3.17
CA TYR A 357 9.80 -12.03 -4.28
C TYR A 357 8.34 -12.30 -3.91
N ILE A 358 7.43 -11.89 -4.79
CA ILE A 358 6.01 -12.23 -4.69
C ILE A 358 5.80 -13.57 -5.36
N ILE A 359 5.40 -14.59 -4.57
CA ILE A 359 5.14 -15.94 -5.06
C ILE A 359 3.89 -15.91 -5.94
N PRO A 360 3.92 -16.51 -7.13
CA PRO A 360 2.76 -16.60 -7.99
C PRO A 360 1.57 -17.26 -7.29
N SER A 361 0.41 -16.64 -7.38
CA SER A 361 -0.84 -17.18 -6.87
C SER A 361 -1.93 -17.10 -7.93
N GLY A 362 -2.84 -18.08 -7.93
CA GLY A 362 -3.85 -18.24 -8.96
C GLY A 362 -3.31 -18.84 -10.27
N SER A 363 -4.19 -19.13 -11.21
CA SER A 363 -3.87 -19.68 -12.53
C SER A 363 -4.70 -19.02 -13.63
N GLY A 364 -4.15 -18.95 -14.84
CA GLY A 364 -4.84 -18.38 -16.00
C GLY A 364 -5.22 -16.91 -15.79
N ILE A 365 -6.46 -16.55 -16.10
CA ILE A 365 -7.01 -15.20 -15.96
C ILE A 365 -7.16 -14.73 -14.50
N ASN A 366 -7.15 -15.66 -13.55
CA ASN A 366 -7.27 -15.35 -12.11
C ASN A 366 -5.89 -15.16 -11.44
N GLN A 367 -4.82 -15.16 -12.21
CA GLN A 367 -3.49 -14.98 -11.66
C GLN A 367 -3.26 -13.52 -11.27
N ASN A 368 -2.69 -13.32 -10.06
CA ASN A 368 -2.34 -12.00 -9.58
C ASN A 368 -1.34 -11.34 -10.54
N PRO A 369 -1.65 -10.14 -11.10
CA PRO A 369 -0.73 -9.42 -12.01
C PRO A 369 0.62 -9.06 -11.38
N LEU A 370 0.69 -8.99 -10.05
CA LEU A 370 1.91 -8.71 -9.28
C LEU A 370 2.78 -9.95 -9.06
N SER A 371 2.32 -11.13 -9.49
CA SER A 371 3.11 -12.37 -9.42
C SER A 371 4.46 -12.20 -10.11
N ASN A 372 5.49 -12.83 -9.55
CA ASN A 372 6.88 -12.72 -10.02
C ASN A 372 7.49 -11.31 -9.89
N THR A 373 6.94 -10.43 -9.06
CA THR A 373 7.58 -9.15 -8.76
C THR A 373 8.77 -9.38 -7.86
N LEU A 374 9.94 -8.95 -8.32
CA LEU A 374 11.18 -8.89 -7.54
C LEU A 374 11.38 -7.47 -7.05
N ARG A 375 11.87 -7.30 -5.82
CA ARG A 375 12.33 -6.01 -5.29
C ARG A 375 13.77 -6.12 -4.86
N PHE A 376 14.54 -5.11 -5.19
CA PHE A 376 15.96 -5.00 -4.86
C PHE A 376 16.13 -3.73 -4.02
N GLY A 377 16.76 -3.87 -2.88
CA GLY A 377 17.04 -2.75 -1.99
C GLY A 377 18.46 -2.76 -1.49
N ILE A 378 19.09 -1.61 -1.50
CA ILE A 378 20.41 -1.35 -0.92
C ILE A 378 20.22 -0.33 0.20
N ILE A 379 20.78 -0.61 1.37
CA ILE A 379 20.78 0.30 2.52
C ILE A 379 22.23 0.64 2.84
N PHE A 380 22.47 1.89 3.15
CA PHE A 380 23.74 2.39 3.66
C PHE A 380 23.48 3.04 5.01
N ASP A 381 23.93 2.40 6.09
CA ASP A 381 23.88 2.93 7.46
C ASP A 381 25.10 3.82 7.73
N PHE A 382 24.90 4.97 8.34
CA PHE A 382 26.02 5.82 8.77
C PHE A 382 26.61 5.27 10.06
N ASN A 383 27.93 5.27 10.17
CA ASN A 383 28.61 4.92 11.41
C ASN A 383 28.48 6.07 12.41
N LYS A 384 28.34 5.74 13.71
CA LYS A 384 28.69 6.71 14.74
C LYS A 384 30.18 7.01 14.60
N GLU A 385 30.54 8.27 14.40
CA GLU A 385 31.92 8.68 14.62
C GLU A 385 32.27 8.35 16.08
N GLU A 386 33.33 7.58 16.28
CA GLU A 386 33.94 7.42 17.60
C GLU A 386 34.51 8.77 17.98
N GLN A 387 33.82 9.51 18.87
CA GLN A 387 34.32 10.74 19.50
C GLN A 387 35.15 10.35 20.73
#